data_8e8995159184dcc5aba3a7e08e57b2be
#
_entry.id   8e8995159184dcc5aba3a7e08e57b2be
#
_cell.length_a   1.000
_cell.length_b   1.000
_cell.length_c   1.000
_cell.angle_alpha   90.00
_cell.angle_beta   90.00
_cell.angle_gamma   90.00
#
_symmetry.space_group_name_H-M   'P 1'
#
loop_
_entity.id
_entity.type
_entity.pdbx_description
1 polymer ?
#
loop_
_entity_poly.entity_id
_entity_poly.type
_entity_poly.pdbx_seq_one_letter_code
_entity_poly.pdbx_strand_id
1 'polypeptide(L)'
;MTGSPHKVTRRQLLRLAGVSGLGLTGLGYLAGCGGAEDATSTTAATASGSKDDLPPVRIGYIPITDATPLLIAHAQGYFAEEGLEAEQPALIRSWSALAEAFQAGTFNLTHLLIPIPIYLRYARGFPVKVVAWNHMNNSALTVRDDGPIRSSADLGGRQIAVPYWYSMHNVILQMVLRSHGLQPVIQDQKAALAADQTNLLVMSPPDMPTALSTGAIDGYIVAEPFNAAGELLAGGRIVRFTGDVWQNHPCCVAVMHGDDVTARRAWSQKAVNALVRAERWSRENKEEAARILSKDGAGYLPFPENVIARAMIKYDLETYGVDGGTGAIRHPEWRSSRIAFEPYQFRSATKRIVQELKQTVLEGDTSFLKDLSPEHVADDLMVYGLVKTSLGQWGGLAAFDGAYKDYERTEVIEV
;
A
#
# COMPACT_ATOMS: atom_id res chain seq x y z
N MET A 1 21.19 54.06 5.04
CA MET A 1 21.12 53.85 3.58
C MET A 1 20.59 52.46 3.35
N THR A 2 19.31 52.41 3.06
CA THR A 2 18.51 51.18 2.98
C THR A 2 18.34 50.83 1.51
N GLY A 3 18.88 49.69 1.07
CA GLY A 3 18.68 49.12 -0.29
C GLY A 3 17.60 48.05 -0.28
N SER A 4 16.50 48.34 -0.97
CA SER A 4 15.36 47.45 -1.17
C SER A 4 15.66 46.42 -2.27
N PRO A 5 15.26 45.12 -2.15
CA PRO A 5 15.47 44.13 -3.22
C PRO A 5 14.39 44.25 -4.31
N HIS A 6 14.82 44.38 -5.56
CA HIS A 6 13.97 44.41 -6.73
C HIS A 6 13.27 43.07 -6.97
N LYS A 7 11.95 43.11 -7.00
CA LYS A 7 11.10 41.96 -7.41
C LYS A 7 11.12 41.85 -8.96
N VAL A 8 11.63 40.72 -9.46
CA VAL A 8 11.57 40.36 -10.89
C VAL A 8 10.17 39.83 -11.22
N THR A 9 9.48 40.44 -12.19
CA THR A 9 8.12 40.06 -12.59
C THR A 9 8.13 38.99 -13.67
N ARG A 10 7.09 38.13 -13.68
CA ARG A 10 6.90 37.00 -14.61
C ARG A 10 7.03 37.35 -16.11
N ARG A 11 6.90 38.61 -16.49
CA ARG A 11 7.04 39.09 -17.89
C ARG A 11 8.47 39.21 -18.37
N GLN A 12 9.47 39.25 -17.50
CA GLN A 12 10.89 39.38 -17.87
C GLN A 12 11.55 38.01 -18.16
N LEU A 13 10.98 36.91 -17.71
CA LEU A 13 11.50 35.54 -17.95
C LEU A 13 11.17 34.98 -19.33
N LEU A 14 10.17 35.54 -20.03
CA LEU A 14 9.71 35.03 -21.36
C LEU A 14 10.39 35.64 -22.56
N ARG A 15 11.42 36.51 -22.42
CA ARG A 15 12.11 37.17 -23.52
C ARG A 15 13.51 36.61 -23.88
N LEU A 16 13.93 35.50 -23.25
CA LEU A 16 15.28 34.94 -23.44
C LEU A 16 15.32 33.59 -24.19
N ALA A 17 14.20 33.14 -24.79
CA ALA A 17 14.18 31.93 -25.62
C ALA A 17 13.67 32.26 -27.04
N GLY A 18 14.51 32.81 -27.87
CA GLY A 18 14.22 33.02 -29.27
C GLY A 18 15.47 33.52 -30.02
N VAL A 19 15.83 32.78 -31.03
CA VAL A 19 16.73 33.07 -32.17
C VAL A 19 17.96 32.16 -32.28
N SER A 20 17.91 31.36 -33.32
CA SER A 20 18.93 30.87 -34.30
C SER A 20 18.61 29.44 -34.73
N GLY A 21 18.50 29.02 -35.96
CA GLY A 21 18.69 29.67 -37.23
C GLY A 21 18.50 28.63 -38.36
N LEU A 22 18.18 29.14 -39.51
CA LEU A 22 17.91 28.46 -40.80
C LEU A 22 19.16 27.80 -41.46
N GLY A 23 18.88 26.82 -42.36
CA GLY A 23 19.78 26.34 -43.41
C GLY A 23 19.36 24.98 -43.95
N LEU A 24 18.70 24.92 -44.98
CA LEU A 24 18.86 24.87 -46.46
C LEU A 24 19.15 23.47 -47.03
N THR A 25 18.13 22.95 -47.72
CA THR A 25 18.06 22.36 -49.10
C THR A 25 18.97 21.22 -49.55
N GLY A 26 18.33 20.22 -50.19
CA GLY A 26 18.93 19.25 -51.09
C GLY A 26 17.90 18.33 -51.75
N LEU A 27 17.36 18.71 -52.90
CA LEU A 27 16.56 17.85 -53.79
C LEU A 27 17.44 16.79 -54.46
N GLY A 28 16.90 15.59 -54.66
CA GLY A 28 17.45 14.58 -55.54
C GLY A 28 16.36 13.61 -56.00
N TYR A 29 15.74 13.90 -57.17
CA TYR A 29 14.93 12.96 -57.96
C TYR A 29 15.83 11.94 -58.61
N LEU A 30 15.42 10.68 -58.71
CA LEU A 30 15.48 9.89 -59.94
C LEU A 30 14.58 8.63 -59.83
N ALA A 31 13.78 8.47 -60.87
CA ALA A 31 12.85 7.40 -61.11
C ALA A 31 13.54 6.18 -61.72
N GLY A 32 12.97 4.98 -61.51
CA GLY A 32 13.29 3.76 -62.24
C GLY A 32 12.19 2.72 -62.07
N CYS A 33 11.42 2.52 -63.13
CA CYS A 33 10.39 1.48 -63.27
C CYS A 33 11.01 0.10 -63.51
N GLY A 34 10.31 -0.95 -63.10
CA GLY A 34 10.32 -2.22 -63.82
C GLY A 34 10.19 -3.51 -62.97
N GLY A 35 9.12 -4.27 -63.24
CA GLY A 35 9.08 -5.71 -63.19
C GLY A 35 8.39 -6.36 -62.00
N ALA A 36 7.15 -6.84 -62.23
CA ALA A 36 6.44 -7.79 -61.42
C ALA A 36 7.04 -9.17 -61.53
N GLU A 37 7.03 -9.94 -60.42
CA GLU A 37 6.68 -11.40 -60.45
C GLU A 37 6.41 -11.90 -59.03
N ASP A 38 5.36 -12.72 -58.91
CA ASP A 38 4.83 -13.38 -57.74
C ASP A 38 5.82 -14.27 -56.99
N ALA A 39 5.86 -14.18 -55.65
CA ALA A 39 6.13 -15.35 -54.80
C ALA A 39 5.51 -15.14 -53.44
N THR A 40 4.35 -15.76 -53.20
CA THR A 40 3.79 -16.04 -51.89
C THR A 40 4.79 -16.80 -51.03
N SER A 41 5.32 -16.14 -50.03
CA SER A 41 6.01 -16.79 -48.90
C SER A 41 5.43 -16.26 -47.62
N THR A 42 4.53 -17.06 -47.06
CA THR A 42 3.97 -16.89 -45.71
C THR A 42 5.06 -17.23 -44.69
N THR A 43 5.86 -16.26 -44.35
CA THR A 43 6.73 -16.36 -43.15
C THR A 43 5.93 -15.99 -41.93
N ALA A 44 5.53 -17.02 -41.18
CA ALA A 44 5.12 -16.84 -39.82
C ALA A 44 6.23 -16.13 -39.05
N ALA A 45 6.00 -14.89 -38.68
CA ALA A 45 6.87 -14.16 -37.80
C ALA A 45 6.79 -14.81 -36.42
N THR A 46 7.73 -15.70 -36.15
CA THR A 46 8.08 -16.09 -34.79
C THR A 46 8.61 -14.83 -34.09
N ALA A 47 7.80 -14.24 -33.25
CA ALA A 47 8.23 -13.19 -32.34
C ALA A 47 9.22 -13.80 -31.33
N SER A 48 10.48 -13.89 -31.75
CA SER A 48 11.62 -14.08 -30.86
C SER A 48 11.89 -12.74 -30.19
N GLY A 49 11.14 -12.41 -29.13
CA GLY A 49 11.51 -11.33 -28.24
C GLY A 49 12.84 -11.71 -27.58
N SER A 50 13.88 -10.94 -27.88
CA SER A 50 15.17 -11.09 -27.22
C SER A 50 15.02 -10.90 -25.72
N LYS A 51 15.86 -11.58 -24.92
CA LYS A 51 15.92 -11.47 -23.46
C LYS A 51 16.19 -10.03 -22.96
N ASP A 52 16.50 -9.10 -23.86
CA ASP A 52 17.04 -7.77 -23.57
C ASP A 52 16.01 -6.62 -23.58
N ASP A 53 14.68 -6.93 -23.66
CA ASP A 53 13.66 -5.90 -23.89
C ASP A 53 12.61 -5.77 -22.76
N LEU A 54 12.84 -6.40 -21.59
CA LEU A 54 11.94 -6.26 -20.44
C LEU A 54 12.31 -4.99 -19.65
N PRO A 55 11.33 -4.12 -19.33
CA PRO A 55 11.63 -2.92 -18.56
C PRO A 55 12.11 -3.30 -17.14
N PRO A 56 13.00 -2.49 -16.54
CA PRO A 56 13.42 -2.70 -15.17
C PRO A 56 12.23 -2.56 -14.23
N VAL A 57 12.27 -3.27 -13.10
CA VAL A 57 11.31 -3.13 -12.01
C VAL A 57 11.62 -1.82 -11.30
N ARG A 58 10.67 -0.88 -11.31
CA ARG A 58 10.74 0.40 -10.60
C ARG A 58 9.72 0.42 -9.48
N ILE A 59 10.24 0.44 -8.25
CA ILE A 59 9.44 0.33 -7.04
C ILE A 59 9.36 1.68 -6.34
N GLY A 60 8.12 2.17 -6.08
CA GLY A 60 7.85 3.22 -5.11
C GLY A 60 7.26 2.63 -3.84
N TYR A 61 7.61 3.16 -2.66
CA TYR A 61 7.08 2.66 -1.41
C TYR A 61 6.96 3.73 -0.31
N ILE A 62 5.99 3.53 0.58
CA ILE A 62 5.91 4.24 1.86
C ILE A 62 6.80 3.51 2.88
N PRO A 63 7.50 4.21 3.79
CA PRO A 63 8.43 3.58 4.74
C PRO A 63 7.69 2.85 5.88
N ILE A 64 6.99 1.78 5.53
CA ILE A 64 6.20 0.92 6.42
C ILE A 64 6.57 -0.55 6.21
N THR A 65 6.37 -1.36 7.23
CA THR A 65 6.65 -2.81 7.16
C THR A 65 5.72 -3.55 6.19
N ASP A 66 4.65 -2.92 5.74
CA ASP A 66 3.76 -3.41 4.69
C ASP A 66 4.47 -3.57 3.34
N ALA A 67 5.56 -2.82 3.11
CA ALA A 67 6.36 -2.91 1.89
C ALA A 67 7.37 -4.08 1.91
N THR A 68 7.43 -4.84 3.00
CA THR A 68 8.42 -5.92 3.20
C THR A 68 8.60 -6.82 1.98
N PRO A 69 7.55 -7.36 1.31
CA PRO A 69 7.77 -8.25 0.17
C PRO A 69 8.51 -7.60 -0.99
N LEU A 70 8.18 -6.34 -1.30
CA LEU A 70 8.84 -5.57 -2.36
C LEU A 70 10.33 -5.33 -2.03
N LEU A 71 10.60 -4.91 -0.80
CA LEU A 71 11.93 -4.54 -0.33
C LEU A 71 12.83 -5.75 -0.12
N ILE A 72 12.31 -6.84 0.41
CA ILE A 72 13.03 -8.10 0.56
C ILE A 72 13.31 -8.75 -0.81
N ALA A 73 12.34 -8.70 -1.75
CA ALA A 73 12.59 -9.19 -3.11
C ALA A 73 13.74 -8.45 -3.78
N HIS A 74 13.85 -7.13 -3.56
CA HIS A 74 14.98 -6.33 -4.04
C HIS A 74 16.27 -6.65 -3.28
N ALA A 75 16.25 -6.63 -1.95
CA ALA A 75 17.44 -6.84 -1.11
C ALA A 75 18.08 -8.22 -1.29
N GLN A 76 17.26 -9.24 -1.49
CA GLN A 76 17.70 -10.64 -1.66
C GLN A 76 17.97 -11.00 -3.13
N GLY A 77 17.79 -10.05 -4.07
CA GLY A 77 18.06 -10.27 -5.48
C GLY A 77 17.03 -11.17 -6.19
N TYR A 78 15.84 -11.40 -5.65
CA TYR A 78 14.85 -12.31 -6.22
C TYR A 78 14.34 -11.85 -7.59
N PHE A 79 14.31 -10.54 -7.85
CA PHE A 79 14.02 -10.03 -9.20
C PHE A 79 15.09 -10.46 -10.20
N ALA A 80 16.37 -10.37 -9.83
CA ALA A 80 17.49 -10.78 -10.70
C ALA A 80 17.47 -12.30 -10.96
N GLU A 81 17.11 -13.12 -9.97
CA GLU A 81 16.95 -14.56 -10.14
C GLU A 81 15.80 -14.93 -11.10
N GLU A 82 14.75 -14.11 -11.16
CA GLU A 82 13.69 -14.20 -12.17
C GLU A 82 14.12 -13.63 -13.54
N GLY A 83 15.34 -13.08 -13.65
CA GLY A 83 15.87 -12.46 -14.88
C GLY A 83 15.25 -11.10 -15.16
N LEU A 84 14.90 -10.34 -14.11
CA LEU A 84 14.46 -8.96 -14.16
C LEU A 84 15.54 -8.06 -13.56
N GLU A 85 15.86 -6.96 -14.23
CA GLU A 85 16.59 -5.86 -13.62
C GLU A 85 15.65 -5.11 -12.67
N ALA A 86 16.16 -4.67 -11.50
CA ALA A 86 15.41 -3.87 -10.54
C ALA A 86 16.21 -2.64 -10.13
N GLU A 87 15.58 -1.47 -10.26
CA GLU A 87 16.16 -0.22 -9.78
C GLU A 87 16.04 -0.13 -8.25
N GLN A 88 16.88 0.73 -7.64
CA GLN A 88 16.80 1.00 -6.21
C GLN A 88 15.39 1.53 -5.85
N PRO A 89 14.67 0.90 -4.92
CA PRO A 89 13.35 1.36 -4.50
C PRO A 89 13.35 2.80 -3.99
N ALA A 90 12.35 3.58 -4.41
CA ALA A 90 12.22 4.99 -4.06
C ALA A 90 11.23 5.18 -2.91
N LEU A 91 11.70 5.81 -1.81
CA LEU A 91 10.90 6.12 -0.65
C LEU A 91 10.02 7.36 -0.90
N ILE A 92 8.72 7.22 -0.70
CA ILE A 92 7.70 8.28 -0.79
C ILE A 92 7.06 8.47 0.59
N ARG A 93 6.69 9.69 0.97
CA ARG A 93 6.23 9.98 2.34
C ARG A 93 4.71 9.99 2.51
N SER A 94 3.93 10.06 1.44
CA SER A 94 2.46 10.11 1.53
C SER A 94 1.79 9.23 0.47
N TRP A 95 0.60 8.74 0.80
CA TRP A 95 -0.19 7.88 -0.08
C TRP A 95 -0.66 8.58 -1.35
N SER A 96 -1.01 9.87 -1.27
CA SER A 96 -1.36 10.68 -2.45
C SER A 96 -0.20 10.78 -3.43
N ALA A 97 0.99 11.15 -2.94
CA ALA A 97 2.18 11.26 -3.78
C ALA A 97 2.59 9.91 -4.40
N LEU A 98 2.47 8.79 -3.67
CA LEU A 98 2.76 7.47 -4.20
C LEU A 98 1.76 7.07 -5.29
N ALA A 99 0.46 7.29 -5.06
CA ALA A 99 -0.58 6.99 -6.03
C ALA A 99 -0.45 7.86 -7.30
N GLU A 100 -0.12 9.14 -7.15
CA GLU A 100 0.12 10.06 -8.28
C GLU A 100 1.35 9.65 -9.11
N ALA A 101 2.47 9.33 -8.44
CA ALA A 101 3.69 8.87 -9.12
C ALA A 101 3.48 7.53 -9.84
N PHE A 102 2.70 6.61 -9.25
CA PHE A 102 2.30 5.37 -9.91
C PHE A 102 1.43 5.64 -11.14
N GLN A 103 0.40 6.49 -11.03
CA GLN A 103 -0.44 6.86 -12.17
C GLN A 103 0.36 7.54 -13.30
N ALA A 104 1.38 8.32 -12.96
CA ALA A 104 2.29 8.96 -13.92
C ALA A 104 3.29 7.99 -14.57
N GLY A 105 3.32 6.70 -14.17
CA GLY A 105 4.24 5.70 -14.72
C GLY A 105 5.68 5.80 -14.19
N THR A 106 5.92 6.57 -13.11
CA THR A 106 7.23 6.63 -12.44
C THR A 106 7.61 5.25 -11.91
N PHE A 107 6.64 4.54 -11.35
CA PHE A 107 6.76 3.19 -10.84
C PHE A 107 5.88 2.23 -11.64
N ASN A 108 6.36 1.02 -11.92
CA ASN A 108 5.58 -0.04 -12.58
C ASN A 108 5.17 -1.15 -11.61
N LEU A 109 5.75 -1.15 -10.41
CA LEU A 109 5.37 -2.02 -9.30
C LEU A 109 5.38 -1.19 -8.00
N THR A 110 4.30 -1.23 -7.24
CA THR A 110 4.22 -0.54 -5.95
C THR A 110 3.24 -1.23 -5.02
N HIS A 111 3.21 -0.82 -3.75
CA HIS A 111 2.15 -1.21 -2.84
C HIS A 111 1.18 -0.05 -2.61
N LEU A 112 -0.08 -0.38 -2.48
CA LEU A 112 -1.12 0.58 -2.09
C LEU A 112 -2.01 -0.04 -1.01
N LEU A 113 -2.56 0.79 -0.14
CA LEU A 113 -3.67 0.38 0.75
C LEU A 113 -4.81 -0.14 -0.12
N ILE A 114 -5.34 -1.34 0.15
CA ILE A 114 -6.27 -2.02 -0.77
C ILE A 114 -7.48 -1.17 -1.23
N PRO A 115 -8.05 -0.25 -0.43
CA PRO A 115 -9.10 0.66 -0.92
C PRO A 115 -8.63 1.67 -1.97
N ILE A 116 -7.33 2.02 -2.06
CA ILE A 116 -6.83 2.98 -3.06
C ILE A 116 -6.98 2.45 -4.49
N PRO A 117 -6.58 1.20 -4.86
CA PRO A 117 -6.85 0.68 -6.20
C PRO A 117 -8.33 0.65 -6.56
N ILE A 118 -9.24 0.43 -5.59
CA ILE A 118 -10.68 0.51 -5.82
C ILE A 118 -11.07 1.93 -6.24
N TYR A 119 -10.60 2.94 -5.50
CA TYR A 119 -10.82 4.35 -5.85
C TYR A 119 -10.22 4.71 -7.22
N LEU A 120 -8.96 4.35 -7.47
CA LEU A 120 -8.29 4.64 -8.74
C LEU A 120 -9.02 4.01 -9.93
N ARG A 121 -9.46 2.76 -9.80
CA ARG A 121 -10.14 2.03 -10.88
C ARG A 121 -11.53 2.57 -11.17
N TYR A 122 -12.37 2.73 -10.13
CA TYR A 122 -13.79 2.96 -10.31
C TYR A 122 -14.21 4.42 -10.19
N ALA A 123 -13.48 5.26 -9.45
CA ALA A 123 -13.73 6.70 -9.39
C ALA A 123 -12.91 7.48 -10.42
N ARG A 124 -11.68 7.03 -10.72
CA ARG A 124 -10.74 7.75 -11.58
C ARG A 124 -10.55 7.12 -12.96
N GLY A 125 -11.12 5.93 -13.21
CA GLY A 125 -10.99 5.22 -14.49
C GLY A 125 -9.56 4.73 -14.81
N PHE A 126 -8.66 4.71 -13.80
CA PHE A 126 -7.27 4.33 -14.00
C PHE A 126 -7.11 2.80 -14.09
N PRO A 127 -6.39 2.25 -15.09
CA PRO A 127 -6.32 0.80 -15.32
C PRO A 127 -5.34 0.10 -14.38
N VAL A 128 -5.50 0.28 -13.06
CA VAL A 128 -4.73 -0.46 -12.05
C VAL A 128 -5.22 -1.89 -11.91
N LYS A 129 -4.30 -2.82 -11.61
CA LYS A 129 -4.60 -4.20 -11.23
C LYS A 129 -3.86 -4.56 -9.93
N VAL A 130 -4.53 -5.32 -9.06
CA VAL A 130 -3.94 -5.92 -7.87
C VAL A 130 -3.39 -7.30 -8.24
N VAL A 131 -2.10 -7.50 -8.08
CA VAL A 131 -1.40 -8.72 -8.52
C VAL A 131 -1.04 -9.65 -7.37
N ALA A 132 -0.96 -9.15 -6.14
CA ALA A 132 -0.79 -9.93 -4.91
C ALA A 132 -1.27 -9.11 -3.70
N TRP A 133 -1.59 -9.77 -2.59
CA TRP A 133 -1.52 -9.11 -1.28
C TRP A 133 -0.06 -9.02 -0.86
N ASN A 134 0.33 -7.99 -0.13
CA ASN A 134 1.67 -7.91 0.43
C ASN A 134 1.71 -8.49 1.84
N HIS A 135 0.64 -8.31 2.59
CA HIS A 135 0.53 -8.77 3.97
C HIS A 135 -0.90 -8.69 4.47
N MET A 136 -1.10 -9.27 5.65
CA MET A 136 -2.32 -9.17 6.45
C MET A 136 -2.03 -8.53 7.81
N ASN A 137 -3.03 -7.93 8.46
CA ASN A 137 -2.96 -7.25 9.76
C ASN A 137 -2.02 -6.03 9.74
N ASN A 138 -1.04 -5.97 10.66
CA ASN A 138 0.08 -5.01 10.72
C ASN A 138 -0.31 -3.55 10.98
N SER A 139 -1.41 -3.31 11.69
CA SER A 139 -1.88 -1.96 12.01
C SER A 139 -2.52 -1.91 13.37
N ALA A 140 -2.50 -0.74 13.99
CA ALA A 140 -3.09 -0.55 15.32
C ALA A 140 -3.59 0.87 15.53
N LEU A 141 -4.50 1.01 16.49
CA LEU A 141 -4.91 2.28 17.08
C LEU A 141 -3.98 2.59 18.27
N THR A 142 -3.21 3.67 18.12
CA THR A 142 -2.27 4.16 19.13
C THR A 142 -2.74 5.49 19.67
N VAL A 143 -2.72 5.63 21.00
CA VAL A 143 -3.09 6.83 21.75
C VAL A 143 -1.98 7.22 22.71
N ARG A 144 -2.07 8.37 23.37
CA ARG A 144 -1.10 8.76 24.41
C ARG A 144 -1.25 7.85 25.63
N ASP A 145 -0.14 7.36 26.17
CA ASP A 145 -0.15 6.50 27.35
C ASP A 145 -0.54 7.27 28.63
N ASP A 146 -0.16 8.53 28.76
CA ASP A 146 -0.56 9.42 29.85
C ASP A 146 -1.94 10.09 29.65
N GLY A 147 -2.60 9.86 28.50
CA GLY A 147 -3.89 10.43 28.16
C GLY A 147 -5.08 9.73 28.80
N PRO A 148 -6.30 10.22 28.61
CA PRO A 148 -7.53 9.65 29.18
C PRO A 148 -8.08 8.44 28.42
N ILE A 149 -7.60 8.18 27.18
CA ILE A 149 -8.10 7.11 26.33
C ILE A 149 -7.47 5.80 26.77
N ARG A 150 -8.30 4.82 27.19
CA ARG A 150 -7.87 3.48 27.60
C ARG A 150 -8.38 2.38 26.67
N SER A 151 -9.42 2.68 25.92
CA SER A 151 -10.03 1.77 24.95
C SER A 151 -10.61 2.52 23.75
N SER A 152 -11.04 1.79 22.74
CA SER A 152 -11.73 2.39 21.59
C SER A 152 -13.09 3.02 21.94
N ALA A 153 -13.68 2.68 23.07
CA ALA A 153 -14.92 3.32 23.55
C ALA A 153 -14.72 4.77 24.01
N ASP A 154 -13.47 5.17 24.33
CA ASP A 154 -13.13 6.51 24.84
C ASP A 154 -12.83 7.52 23.71
N LEU A 155 -13.13 7.18 22.47
CA LEU A 155 -12.81 8.00 21.29
C LEU A 155 -13.82 9.13 21.03
N GLY A 156 -14.93 9.19 21.79
CA GLY A 156 -15.87 10.28 21.70
C GLY A 156 -15.25 11.63 22.12
N GLY A 157 -15.51 12.68 21.34
CA GLY A 157 -14.90 14.02 21.50
C GLY A 157 -13.43 14.10 21.15
N ARG A 158 -12.87 13.13 20.37
CA ARG A 158 -11.44 13.02 20.09
C ARG A 158 -11.08 13.28 18.64
N GLN A 159 -9.81 13.66 18.41
CA GLN A 159 -9.18 13.91 17.11
C GLN A 159 -8.30 12.70 16.74
N ILE A 160 -8.70 11.91 15.76
CA ILE A 160 -7.99 10.67 15.39
C ILE A 160 -7.48 10.78 13.95
N ALA A 161 -6.16 10.61 13.77
CA ALA A 161 -5.55 10.62 12.45
C ALA A 161 -5.65 9.26 11.77
N VAL A 162 -5.93 9.30 10.46
CA VAL A 162 -5.87 8.16 9.54
C VAL A 162 -4.86 8.46 8.42
N PRO A 163 -4.20 7.43 7.82
CA PRO A 163 -3.15 7.68 6.83
C PRO A 163 -3.68 8.15 5.48
N TYR A 164 -4.91 7.81 5.17
CA TYR A 164 -5.61 8.17 3.93
C TYR A 164 -7.10 7.84 4.03
N TRP A 165 -7.97 8.57 3.33
CA TRP A 165 -9.41 8.29 3.36
C TRP A 165 -9.74 6.88 2.86
N TYR A 166 -9.16 6.48 1.71
CA TYR A 166 -9.31 5.14 1.15
C TYR A 166 -8.25 4.19 1.75
N SER A 167 -8.41 3.84 3.04
CA SER A 167 -7.51 2.94 3.77
C SER A 167 -8.28 1.93 4.61
N MET A 168 -7.70 0.75 4.83
CA MET A 168 -8.24 -0.23 5.79
C MET A 168 -8.28 0.32 7.21
N HIS A 169 -7.34 1.21 7.54
CA HIS A 169 -7.30 1.93 8.82
C HIS A 169 -8.58 2.73 9.06
N ASN A 170 -8.98 3.55 8.07
CA ASN A 170 -10.22 4.33 8.14
C ASN A 170 -11.46 3.43 8.20
N VAL A 171 -11.51 2.39 7.37
CA VAL A 171 -12.60 1.42 7.35
C VAL A 171 -12.78 0.75 8.70
N ILE A 172 -11.70 0.14 9.24
CA ILE A 172 -11.76 -0.60 10.51
C ILE A 172 -12.00 0.35 11.69
N LEU A 173 -11.37 1.53 11.72
CA LEU A 173 -11.66 2.54 12.75
C LEU A 173 -13.15 2.88 12.80
N GLN A 174 -13.77 3.11 11.64
CA GLN A 174 -15.19 3.46 11.61
C GLN A 174 -16.10 2.28 11.95
N MET A 175 -15.71 1.02 11.67
CA MET A 175 -16.40 -0.16 12.20
C MET A 175 -16.38 -0.14 13.73
N VAL A 176 -15.20 0.11 14.31
CA VAL A 176 -15.03 0.21 15.79
C VAL A 176 -15.81 1.39 16.37
N LEU A 177 -15.80 2.55 15.74
CA LEU A 177 -16.60 3.70 16.21
C LEU A 177 -18.11 3.38 16.23
N ARG A 178 -18.62 2.80 15.13
CA ARG A 178 -20.04 2.40 15.03
C ARG A 178 -20.44 1.40 16.09
N SER A 179 -19.57 0.42 16.45
CA SER A 179 -19.87 -0.57 17.48
C SER A 179 -20.03 0.04 18.89
N HIS A 180 -19.37 1.19 19.12
CA HIS A 180 -19.50 1.95 20.37
C HIS A 180 -20.55 3.07 20.29
N GLY A 181 -21.33 3.16 19.22
CA GLY A 181 -22.30 4.24 19.01
C GLY A 181 -21.67 5.61 18.73
N LEU A 182 -20.38 5.64 18.38
CA LEU A 182 -19.65 6.88 18.05
C LEU A 182 -19.80 7.22 16.57
N GLN A 183 -19.94 8.51 16.28
CA GLN A 183 -20.14 9.05 14.94
C GLN A 183 -18.83 9.59 14.38
N PRO A 184 -18.27 9.02 13.29
CA PRO A 184 -17.15 9.63 12.60
C PRO A 184 -17.59 10.92 11.90
N VAL A 185 -16.85 12.00 12.09
CA VAL A 185 -17.05 13.29 11.42
C VAL A 185 -15.77 13.78 10.76
N ILE A 186 -15.89 14.62 9.74
CA ILE A 186 -14.77 15.29 9.06
C ILE A 186 -15.05 16.78 9.15
N GLN A 187 -14.30 17.47 10.02
CA GLN A 187 -14.47 18.90 10.24
C GLN A 187 -13.15 19.57 10.66
N ASP A 188 -13.14 20.90 10.69
CA ASP A 188 -11.98 21.65 11.19
C ASP A 188 -11.63 21.20 12.62
N GLN A 189 -10.33 21.00 12.92
CA GLN A 189 -9.86 20.53 14.22
C GLN A 189 -10.24 21.45 15.38
N LYS A 190 -10.50 22.76 15.12
CA LYS A 190 -10.93 23.74 16.12
C LYS A 190 -12.44 23.73 16.35
N ALA A 191 -13.20 23.05 15.51
CA ALA A 191 -14.64 22.93 15.69
C ALA A 191 -14.95 22.10 16.94
N ALA A 192 -16.00 22.49 17.66
CA ALA A 192 -16.45 21.75 18.82
C ALA A 192 -16.98 20.37 18.39
N LEU A 193 -16.59 19.33 19.14
CA LEU A 193 -17.07 17.96 18.97
C LEU A 193 -18.13 17.65 20.02
N ALA A 194 -19.20 16.99 19.62
CA ALA A 194 -20.11 16.35 20.56
C ALA A 194 -19.44 15.14 21.21
N ALA A 195 -19.92 14.71 22.37
CA ALA A 195 -19.33 13.62 23.12
C ALA A 195 -19.41 12.25 22.42
N ASP A 196 -20.34 12.11 21.46
CA ASP A 196 -20.50 10.93 20.61
C ASP A 196 -19.84 11.05 19.23
N GLN A 197 -19.14 12.16 18.95
CA GLN A 197 -18.45 12.39 17.69
C GLN A 197 -16.94 12.12 17.82
N THR A 198 -16.35 11.52 16.77
CA THR A 198 -14.89 11.41 16.61
C THR A 198 -14.50 12.10 15.32
N ASN A 199 -13.67 13.13 15.41
CA ASN A 199 -13.17 13.81 14.21
C ASN A 199 -12.02 13.04 13.59
N LEU A 200 -12.14 12.77 12.31
CA LEU A 200 -11.12 12.08 11.51
C LEU A 200 -10.36 13.09 10.67
N LEU A 201 -9.04 12.92 10.61
CA LEU A 201 -8.16 13.76 9.79
C LEU A 201 -7.10 12.90 9.08
N VAL A 202 -6.75 13.28 7.86
CA VAL A 202 -5.68 12.61 7.12
C VAL A 202 -4.34 13.19 7.50
N MET A 203 -3.39 12.33 7.85
CA MET A 203 -2.02 12.70 8.16
C MET A 203 -1.04 11.70 7.54
N SER A 204 0.12 12.19 7.07
CA SER A 204 1.19 11.30 6.60
C SER A 204 1.70 10.42 7.74
N PRO A 205 1.88 9.11 7.52
CA PRO A 205 2.31 8.19 8.58
C PRO A 205 3.57 8.62 9.35
N PRO A 206 4.64 9.18 8.70
CA PRO A 206 5.83 9.64 9.41
C PRO A 206 5.60 10.79 10.40
N ASP A 207 4.51 11.54 10.26
CA ASP A 207 4.22 12.71 11.09
C ASP A 207 3.37 12.36 12.33
N MET A 208 2.69 11.20 12.32
CA MET A 208 1.74 10.79 13.35
C MET A 208 2.34 10.63 14.76
N PRO A 209 3.49 9.96 14.97
CA PRO A 209 4.07 9.82 16.30
C PRO A 209 4.42 11.18 16.94
N THR A 210 4.95 12.12 16.14
CA THR A 210 5.24 13.48 16.62
C THR A 210 3.97 14.25 16.94
N ALA A 211 2.94 14.17 16.10
CA ALA A 211 1.66 14.81 16.34
C ALA A 211 0.98 14.29 17.62
N LEU A 212 1.10 12.98 17.90
CA LEU A 212 0.63 12.38 19.14
C LEU A 212 1.39 12.91 20.36
N SER A 213 2.73 12.90 20.33
CA SER A 213 3.56 13.31 21.45
C SER A 213 3.39 14.80 21.81
N THR A 214 3.11 15.65 20.81
CA THR A 214 2.85 17.08 21.01
C THR A 214 1.40 17.40 21.40
N GLY A 215 0.51 16.41 21.38
CA GLY A 215 -0.91 16.59 21.65
C GLY A 215 -1.69 17.28 20.53
N ALA A 216 -1.15 17.34 19.32
CA ALA A 216 -1.85 17.86 18.14
C ALA A 216 -3.00 16.95 17.71
N ILE A 217 -2.94 15.67 18.07
CA ILE A 217 -3.98 14.66 17.90
C ILE A 217 -4.12 13.83 19.19
N ASP A 218 -5.28 13.25 19.43
CA ASP A 218 -5.54 12.38 20.58
C ASP A 218 -5.09 10.92 20.32
N GLY A 219 -5.04 10.52 19.05
CA GLY A 219 -4.63 9.20 18.62
C GLY A 219 -4.51 9.11 17.11
N TYR A 220 -3.99 7.98 16.66
CA TYR A 220 -3.94 7.63 15.24
C TYR A 220 -4.12 6.13 15.04
N ILE A 221 -4.62 5.77 13.86
CA ILE A 221 -4.62 4.38 13.40
C ILE A 221 -3.80 4.29 12.11
N VAL A 222 -2.76 3.46 12.13
CA VAL A 222 -1.77 3.43 11.05
C VAL A 222 -1.08 2.07 10.95
N ALA A 223 -0.43 1.83 9.80
CA ALA A 223 0.46 0.69 9.59
C ALA A 223 1.76 0.80 10.42
N GLU A 224 2.37 -0.34 10.67
CA GLU A 224 3.69 -0.42 11.30
C GLU A 224 4.82 0.09 10.36
N PRO A 225 5.92 0.66 10.90
CA PRO A 225 6.35 0.59 12.30
C PRO A 225 5.94 1.81 13.14
N PHE A 226 5.00 2.62 12.71
CA PHE A 226 4.65 3.87 13.39
C PHE A 226 3.94 3.64 14.73
N ASN A 227 3.26 2.50 14.93
CA ASN A 227 2.72 2.16 16.24
C ASN A 227 3.82 1.73 17.21
N ALA A 228 4.77 0.88 16.76
CA ALA A 228 5.94 0.53 17.54
C ALA A 228 6.81 1.77 17.88
N ALA A 229 6.97 2.68 16.93
CA ALA A 229 7.65 3.96 17.17
C ALA A 229 6.86 4.84 18.17
N GLY A 230 5.54 4.86 18.08
CA GLY A 230 4.67 5.51 19.07
C GLY A 230 4.92 5.03 20.48
N GLU A 231 4.93 3.70 20.67
CA GLU A 231 5.19 3.08 21.97
C GLU A 231 6.61 3.34 22.48
N LEU A 232 7.64 3.19 21.64
CA LEU A 232 9.03 3.22 22.08
C LEU A 232 9.62 4.64 22.14
N LEU A 233 9.11 5.57 21.33
CA LEU A 233 9.76 6.86 21.09
C LEU A 233 8.86 8.08 21.36
N ALA A 234 7.52 7.91 21.43
CA ALA A 234 6.58 9.01 21.47
C ALA A 234 5.55 8.96 22.63
N GLY A 235 5.78 8.10 23.63
CA GLY A 235 4.88 7.96 24.78
C GLY A 235 3.47 7.49 24.43
N GLY A 236 3.36 6.67 23.37
CA GLY A 236 2.12 6.08 22.93
C GLY A 236 1.86 4.70 23.53
N ARG A 237 0.59 4.29 23.52
CA ARG A 237 0.16 2.91 23.82
C ARG A 237 -0.81 2.44 22.75
N ILE A 238 -0.71 1.17 22.36
CA ILE A 238 -1.68 0.53 21.48
C ILE A 238 -2.90 0.11 22.31
N VAL A 239 -4.10 0.47 21.84
CA VAL A 239 -5.38 0.13 22.48
C VAL A 239 -6.25 -0.83 21.66
N ARG A 240 -5.93 -1.02 20.37
CA ARG A 240 -6.59 -2.01 19.53
C ARG A 240 -5.75 -2.34 18.31
N PHE A 241 -5.52 -3.61 18.04
CA PHE A 241 -4.96 -4.06 16.76
C PHE A 241 -6.08 -4.25 15.73
N THR A 242 -5.81 -3.88 14.48
CA THR A 242 -6.79 -4.06 13.40
C THR A 242 -7.04 -5.53 13.10
N GLY A 243 -6.01 -6.39 13.21
CA GLY A 243 -6.11 -7.84 13.06
C GLY A 243 -6.86 -8.53 14.18
N ASP A 244 -7.17 -7.81 15.27
CA ASP A 244 -8.01 -8.28 16.38
C ASP A 244 -9.47 -7.76 16.26
N VAL A 245 -9.77 -6.96 15.20
CA VAL A 245 -11.11 -6.55 14.78
C VAL A 245 -11.57 -7.35 13.57
N TRP A 246 -10.67 -7.54 12.62
CA TRP A 246 -10.91 -8.33 11.41
C TRP A 246 -9.72 -9.27 11.22
N GLN A 247 -9.95 -10.55 11.54
CA GLN A 247 -8.92 -11.58 11.51
C GLN A 247 -8.29 -11.70 10.12
N ASN A 248 -6.97 -11.54 10.06
CA ASN A 248 -6.19 -11.67 8.84
C ASN A 248 -6.70 -10.80 7.67
N HIS A 249 -7.16 -9.56 7.97
CA HIS A 249 -7.57 -8.64 6.92
C HIS A 249 -6.39 -8.23 6.04
N PRO A 250 -6.59 -8.08 4.71
CA PRO A 250 -5.57 -7.47 3.86
C PRO A 250 -5.43 -5.98 4.21
N CYS A 251 -4.21 -5.45 4.16
CA CYS A 251 -4.00 -4.01 4.34
C CYS A 251 -3.37 -3.39 3.09
N CYS A 252 -2.13 -3.75 2.74
CA CYS A 252 -1.51 -3.33 1.50
C CYS A 252 -1.45 -4.46 0.47
N VAL A 253 -1.56 -4.06 -0.79
CA VAL A 253 -1.53 -4.95 -1.94
C VAL A 253 -0.50 -4.47 -2.96
N ALA A 254 0.16 -5.41 -3.65
CA ALA A 254 1.01 -5.11 -4.78
C ALA A 254 0.14 -4.79 -6.00
N VAL A 255 0.47 -3.70 -6.68
CA VAL A 255 -0.25 -3.23 -7.86
C VAL A 255 0.66 -3.01 -9.05
N MET A 256 0.11 -3.23 -10.24
CA MET A 256 0.72 -2.96 -11.54
C MET A 256 -0.27 -2.21 -12.42
N HIS A 257 0.22 -1.59 -13.49
CA HIS A 257 -0.63 -1.08 -14.56
C HIS A 257 -1.32 -2.24 -15.29
N GLY A 258 -2.56 -2.06 -15.71
CA GLY A 258 -3.31 -3.10 -16.42
C GLY A 258 -2.64 -3.52 -17.73
N ASP A 259 -1.99 -2.57 -18.43
CA ASP A 259 -1.25 -2.82 -19.65
C ASP A 259 -0.03 -3.73 -19.42
N ASP A 260 0.67 -3.59 -18.29
CA ASP A 260 1.77 -4.47 -17.92
C ASP A 260 1.29 -5.91 -17.69
N VAL A 261 0.15 -6.05 -17.02
CA VAL A 261 -0.47 -7.36 -16.73
C VAL A 261 -0.92 -8.06 -18.02
N THR A 262 -1.40 -7.31 -19.01
CA THR A 262 -1.93 -7.88 -20.27
C THR A 262 -0.86 -8.01 -21.32
N ALA A 263 -0.17 -6.94 -21.67
CA ALA A 263 0.80 -6.91 -22.76
C ALA A 263 2.18 -7.47 -22.36
N ARG A 264 2.55 -7.37 -21.07
CA ARG A 264 3.84 -7.85 -20.54
C ARG A 264 3.64 -8.96 -19.49
N ARG A 265 2.75 -9.91 -19.79
CA ARG A 265 2.36 -10.95 -18.83
C ARG A 265 3.54 -11.75 -18.28
N ALA A 266 4.56 -12.05 -19.10
CA ALA A 266 5.75 -12.77 -18.65
C ALA A 266 6.56 -11.95 -17.62
N TRP A 267 6.72 -10.66 -17.84
CA TRP A 267 7.34 -9.74 -16.88
C TRP A 267 6.55 -9.68 -15.57
N SER A 268 5.23 -9.49 -15.66
CA SER A 268 4.35 -9.45 -14.48
C SER A 268 4.40 -10.75 -13.69
N GLN A 269 4.43 -11.92 -14.36
CA GLN A 269 4.56 -13.21 -13.68
C GLN A 269 5.88 -13.33 -12.92
N LYS A 270 7.00 -12.97 -13.55
CA LYS A 270 8.32 -12.99 -12.92
C LYS A 270 8.38 -12.06 -11.71
N ALA A 271 7.85 -10.84 -11.82
CA ALA A 271 7.78 -9.91 -10.70
C ALA A 271 6.93 -10.48 -9.54
N VAL A 272 5.78 -11.10 -9.82
CA VAL A 272 4.94 -11.75 -8.80
C VAL A 272 5.63 -12.97 -8.20
N ASN A 273 6.40 -13.76 -8.97
CA ASN A 273 7.21 -14.86 -8.43
C ASN A 273 8.20 -14.37 -7.37
N ALA A 274 8.91 -13.28 -7.68
CA ALA A 274 9.85 -12.66 -6.73
C ALA A 274 9.15 -12.18 -5.44
N LEU A 275 7.95 -11.59 -5.56
CA LEU A 275 7.16 -11.14 -4.40
C LEU A 275 6.69 -12.31 -3.55
N VAL A 276 6.08 -13.33 -4.14
CA VAL A 276 5.58 -14.51 -3.42
C VAL A 276 6.72 -15.23 -2.68
N ARG A 277 7.90 -15.32 -3.31
CA ARG A 277 9.10 -15.84 -2.67
C ARG A 277 9.54 -14.99 -1.49
N ALA A 278 9.52 -13.66 -1.63
CA ALA A 278 9.89 -12.73 -0.56
C ALA A 278 8.92 -12.82 0.62
N GLU A 279 7.63 -12.96 0.37
CA GLU A 279 6.63 -13.15 1.42
C GLU A 279 6.86 -14.44 2.20
N ARG A 280 7.09 -15.55 1.50
CA ARG A 280 7.41 -16.81 2.14
C ARG A 280 8.66 -16.70 3.00
N TRP A 281 9.74 -16.13 2.46
CA TRP A 281 10.98 -15.93 3.20
C TRP A 281 10.77 -15.03 4.42
N SER A 282 10.06 -13.91 4.26
CA SER A 282 9.79 -12.95 5.35
C SER A 282 8.95 -13.55 6.47
N ARG A 283 8.02 -14.43 6.14
CA ARG A 283 7.23 -15.16 7.12
C ARG A 283 8.10 -16.04 8.03
N GLU A 284 9.07 -16.72 7.43
CA GLU A 284 9.97 -17.65 8.12
C GLU A 284 11.12 -16.93 8.83
N ASN A 285 11.43 -15.66 8.46
CA ASN A 285 12.63 -14.93 8.87
C ASN A 285 12.31 -13.49 9.31
N LYS A 286 11.32 -13.29 10.19
CA LYS A 286 10.85 -11.93 10.58
C LYS A 286 11.94 -11.09 11.24
N GLU A 287 12.78 -11.67 12.07
CA GLU A 287 13.91 -11.01 12.74
C GLU A 287 14.93 -10.51 11.70
N GLU A 288 15.30 -11.37 10.77
CA GLU A 288 16.25 -11.01 9.72
C GLU A 288 15.64 -10.00 8.73
N ALA A 289 14.35 -10.12 8.42
CA ALA A 289 13.65 -9.12 7.64
C ALA A 289 13.66 -7.75 8.35
N ALA A 290 13.44 -7.71 9.67
CA ALA A 290 13.50 -6.48 10.45
C ALA A 290 14.91 -5.86 10.39
N ARG A 291 15.97 -6.67 10.52
CA ARG A 291 17.36 -6.22 10.40
C ARG A 291 17.64 -5.63 9.02
N ILE A 292 17.30 -6.35 7.94
CA ILE A 292 17.51 -5.88 6.56
C ILE A 292 16.78 -4.57 6.31
N LEU A 293 15.51 -4.46 6.71
CA LEU A 293 14.68 -3.29 6.46
C LEU A 293 15.12 -2.05 7.25
N SER A 294 15.76 -2.23 8.42
CA SER A 294 16.12 -1.15 9.33
C SER A 294 17.14 -0.17 8.72
N LYS A 295 17.24 1.02 9.33
CA LYS A 295 18.27 2.01 8.97
C LYS A 295 19.69 1.49 9.19
N ASP A 296 19.84 0.50 10.06
CA ASP A 296 21.13 -0.11 10.42
C ASP A 296 21.47 -1.27 9.46
N GLY A 297 20.52 -1.74 8.64
CA GLY A 297 20.65 -2.74 7.60
C GLY A 297 20.76 -2.13 6.20
N ALA A 298 19.82 -2.44 5.32
CA ALA A 298 19.79 -1.88 3.96
C ALA A 298 19.16 -0.47 3.88
N GLY A 299 18.65 0.05 4.99
CA GLY A 299 18.20 1.44 5.12
C GLY A 299 16.87 1.76 4.44
N TYR A 300 16.03 0.77 4.17
CA TYR A 300 14.71 1.01 3.55
C TYR A 300 13.75 1.75 4.48
N LEU A 301 13.79 1.45 5.78
CA LEU A 301 12.94 2.09 6.78
C LEU A 301 13.79 2.97 7.70
N PRO A 302 13.35 4.22 8.01
CA PRO A 302 14.16 5.19 8.76
C PRO A 302 14.17 4.94 10.28
N PHE A 303 13.98 3.70 10.71
CA PHE A 303 13.93 3.30 12.11
C PHE A 303 15.03 2.29 12.44
N PRO A 304 15.52 2.27 13.70
CA PRO A 304 16.47 1.26 14.15
C PRO A 304 15.82 -0.13 14.19
N GLU A 305 16.65 -1.17 14.16
CA GLU A 305 16.20 -2.57 14.10
C GLU A 305 15.21 -2.94 15.22
N ASN A 306 15.43 -2.48 16.45
CA ASN A 306 14.53 -2.80 17.57
C ASN A 306 13.10 -2.28 17.39
N VAL A 307 12.91 -1.16 16.70
CA VAL A 307 11.57 -0.62 16.37
C VAL A 307 10.91 -1.49 15.29
N ILE A 308 11.66 -1.86 14.26
CA ILE A 308 11.14 -2.71 13.18
C ILE A 308 10.83 -4.13 13.70
N ALA A 309 11.72 -4.71 14.49
CA ALA A 309 11.51 -6.02 15.12
C ALA A 309 10.26 -6.02 16.02
N ARG A 310 10.07 -4.96 16.86
CA ARG A 310 8.84 -4.82 17.65
C ARG A 310 7.61 -4.78 16.76
N ALA A 311 7.65 -4.03 15.67
CA ALA A 311 6.57 -3.88 14.71
C ALA A 311 6.18 -5.19 14.00
N MET A 312 7.13 -6.09 13.77
CA MET A 312 6.89 -7.34 13.06
C MET A 312 6.58 -8.54 13.95
N ILE A 313 7.07 -8.52 15.21
CA ILE A 313 7.13 -9.72 16.04
C ILE A 313 6.30 -9.59 17.33
N LYS A 314 6.36 -8.45 18.02
CA LYS A 314 5.78 -8.29 19.34
C LYS A 314 4.24 -8.29 19.30
N TYR A 315 3.64 -9.43 19.65
CA TYR A 315 2.18 -9.61 19.72
C TYR A 315 1.85 -10.66 20.80
N ASP A 316 1.93 -10.26 22.05
CA ASP A 316 1.77 -11.15 23.20
C ASP A 316 0.75 -10.61 24.22
N LEU A 317 0.18 -11.53 25.00
CA LEU A 317 -0.88 -11.22 25.95
C LEU A 317 -0.40 -10.50 27.20
N GLU A 318 0.87 -10.65 27.58
CA GLU A 318 1.44 -9.93 28.72
C GLU A 318 1.42 -8.42 28.47
N THR A 319 1.78 -8.00 27.26
CA THR A 319 1.81 -6.57 26.86
C THR A 319 0.43 -6.08 26.41
N TYR A 320 -0.30 -6.88 25.65
CA TYR A 320 -1.47 -6.41 24.89
C TYR A 320 -2.79 -7.10 25.26
N GLY A 321 -2.78 -8.12 26.11
CA GLY A 321 -3.99 -8.83 26.54
C GLY A 321 -4.89 -8.00 27.45
N VAL A 322 -6.11 -8.49 27.69
CA VAL A 322 -7.09 -7.84 28.56
C VAL A 322 -6.72 -7.98 30.04
N ASP A 323 -6.03 -9.05 30.41
CA ASP A 323 -5.62 -9.34 31.78
C ASP A 323 -4.21 -8.80 32.05
N GLY A 324 -4.10 -7.58 32.54
CA GLY A 324 -2.85 -6.92 32.91
C GLY A 324 -2.11 -6.18 31.81
N GLY A 325 -2.46 -6.38 30.53
CA GLY A 325 -1.93 -5.65 29.38
C GLY A 325 -2.74 -4.41 29.00
N THR A 326 -2.59 -3.94 27.74
CA THR A 326 -3.31 -2.76 27.25
C THR A 326 -4.75 -3.04 26.81
N GLY A 327 -5.17 -4.32 26.71
CA GLY A 327 -6.47 -4.73 26.18
C GLY A 327 -6.60 -4.61 24.66
N ALA A 328 -5.49 -4.48 23.96
CA ALA A 328 -5.46 -4.35 22.50
C ALA A 328 -5.72 -5.67 21.76
N ILE A 329 -5.45 -6.81 22.43
CA ILE A 329 -5.79 -8.17 21.96
C ILE A 329 -6.96 -8.66 22.79
N ARG A 330 -8.11 -8.87 22.16
CA ARG A 330 -9.35 -9.37 22.76
C ARG A 330 -9.70 -10.79 22.31
N HIS A 331 -9.14 -11.20 21.15
CA HIS A 331 -9.37 -12.50 20.51
C HIS A 331 -8.08 -13.34 20.43
N PRO A 332 -7.51 -13.75 21.59
CA PRO A 332 -6.30 -14.57 21.60
C PRO A 332 -6.48 -15.94 20.95
N GLU A 333 -7.73 -16.46 20.93
CA GLU A 333 -8.09 -17.71 20.27
C GLU A 333 -7.90 -17.67 18.74
N TRP A 334 -7.86 -16.49 18.13
CA TRP A 334 -7.57 -16.33 16.70
C TRP A 334 -6.11 -16.62 16.33
N ARG A 335 -5.23 -16.64 17.33
CA ARG A 335 -3.79 -16.86 17.16
C ARG A 335 -3.18 -15.97 16.07
N SER A 336 -3.71 -14.76 15.93
CA SER A 336 -3.21 -13.77 14.99
C SER A 336 -1.75 -13.42 15.28
N SER A 337 -1.06 -12.90 14.29
CA SER A 337 0.25 -12.29 14.43
C SER A 337 0.19 -10.80 14.12
N ARG A 338 1.18 -10.02 14.60
CA ARG A 338 1.23 -8.59 14.35
C ARG A 338 1.26 -8.30 12.85
N ILE A 339 2.08 -9.02 12.10
CA ILE A 339 2.08 -9.06 10.63
C ILE A 339 2.07 -10.52 10.16
N ALA A 340 1.27 -10.82 9.14
CA ALA A 340 1.26 -12.08 8.44
C ALA A 340 1.45 -11.85 6.94
N PHE A 341 2.13 -12.78 6.27
CA PHE A 341 2.40 -12.72 4.84
C PHE A 341 1.62 -13.83 4.13
N GLU A 342 0.65 -13.42 3.32
CA GLU A 342 -0.19 -14.29 2.49
C GLU A 342 -0.50 -13.58 1.17
N PRO A 343 0.07 -14.04 0.04
CA PRO A 343 -0.02 -13.31 -1.23
C PRO A 343 -1.38 -13.44 -1.92
N TYR A 344 -2.22 -14.41 -1.54
CA TYR A 344 -3.45 -14.68 -2.26
C TYR A 344 -4.57 -13.70 -1.93
N GLN A 345 -5.20 -13.16 -2.97
CA GLN A 345 -6.28 -12.16 -2.85
C GLN A 345 -7.64 -12.87 -2.67
N PHE A 346 -8.02 -13.19 -1.43
CA PHE A 346 -9.32 -13.84 -1.17
C PHE A 346 -10.49 -12.95 -1.62
N ARG A 347 -11.37 -13.51 -2.46
CA ARG A 347 -12.54 -12.80 -3.01
C ARG A 347 -13.48 -12.28 -1.92
N SER A 348 -13.67 -13.04 -0.85
CA SER A 348 -14.50 -12.68 0.31
C SER A 348 -14.05 -11.36 0.92
N ALA A 349 -12.75 -11.17 1.15
CA ALA A 349 -12.19 -9.96 1.71
C ALA A 349 -12.42 -8.74 0.80
N THR A 350 -12.15 -8.87 -0.52
CA THR A 350 -12.40 -7.79 -1.48
C THR A 350 -13.87 -7.37 -1.48
N LYS A 351 -14.78 -8.34 -1.51
CA LYS A 351 -16.23 -8.10 -1.46
C LYS A 351 -16.63 -7.38 -0.17
N ARG A 352 -16.12 -7.86 0.97
CA ARG A 352 -16.40 -7.23 2.26
C ARG A 352 -15.86 -5.80 2.34
N ILE A 353 -14.67 -5.53 1.82
CA ILE A 353 -14.09 -4.18 1.79
C ILE A 353 -15.00 -3.22 1.00
N VAL A 354 -15.51 -3.62 -0.16
CA VAL A 354 -16.44 -2.79 -0.94
C VAL A 354 -17.73 -2.51 -0.16
N GLN A 355 -18.25 -3.52 0.56
CA GLN A 355 -19.44 -3.34 1.41
C GLN A 355 -19.19 -2.34 2.54
N GLU A 356 -18.04 -2.42 3.20
CA GLU A 356 -17.67 -1.50 4.28
C GLU A 356 -17.39 -0.08 3.77
N LEU A 357 -16.75 0.07 2.60
CA LEU A 357 -16.52 1.39 1.99
C LEU A 357 -17.82 2.16 1.72
N LYS A 358 -18.91 1.47 1.39
CA LYS A 358 -20.24 2.09 1.22
C LYS A 358 -20.81 2.70 2.50
N GLN A 359 -20.31 2.27 3.67
CA GLN A 359 -20.74 2.76 4.99
C GLN A 359 -19.67 3.66 5.64
N THR A 360 -18.51 3.83 4.99
CA THR A 360 -17.40 4.60 5.52
C THR A 360 -17.56 6.07 5.13
N VAL A 361 -17.46 6.97 6.10
CA VAL A 361 -17.40 8.42 5.86
C VAL A 361 -16.05 8.74 5.21
N LEU A 362 -16.12 9.32 4.02
CA LEU A 362 -14.99 9.66 3.18
C LEU A 362 -15.12 11.12 2.73
N GLU A 363 -14.00 11.79 2.53
CA GLU A 363 -13.99 13.13 1.96
C GLU A 363 -14.10 13.07 0.42
N GLY A 364 -14.84 14.01 -0.16
CA GLY A 364 -15.00 14.15 -1.61
C GLY A 364 -16.18 13.37 -2.19
N ASP A 365 -16.15 13.19 -3.51
CA ASP A 365 -17.21 12.49 -4.24
C ASP A 365 -17.09 10.97 -4.09
N THR A 366 -18.08 10.37 -3.45
CA THR A 366 -18.19 8.92 -3.20
C THR A 366 -19.32 8.27 -4.01
N SER A 367 -19.92 8.99 -4.95
CA SER A 367 -21.06 8.53 -5.75
C SER A 367 -20.79 7.21 -6.49
N PHE A 368 -19.54 6.97 -6.91
CA PHE A 368 -19.11 5.74 -7.56
C PHE A 368 -19.33 4.47 -6.71
N LEU A 369 -19.33 4.60 -5.37
CA LEU A 369 -19.55 3.46 -4.47
C LEU A 369 -21.01 2.99 -4.47
N LYS A 370 -21.97 3.86 -4.78
CA LYS A 370 -23.41 3.56 -4.65
C LYS A 370 -23.78 2.27 -5.38
N ASP A 371 -23.42 2.19 -6.66
CA ASP A 371 -23.81 1.10 -7.55
C ASP A 371 -22.64 0.11 -7.80
N LEU A 372 -21.50 0.28 -7.13
CA LEU A 372 -20.35 -0.57 -7.31
C LEU A 372 -20.61 -1.97 -6.77
N SER A 373 -20.61 -2.98 -7.64
CA SER A 373 -20.80 -4.38 -7.25
C SER A 373 -19.54 -4.94 -6.59
N PRO A 374 -19.63 -5.48 -5.36
CA PRO A 374 -18.50 -6.17 -4.72
C PRO A 374 -17.96 -7.35 -5.55
N GLU A 375 -18.84 -8.08 -6.22
CA GLU A 375 -18.49 -9.19 -7.12
C GLU A 375 -17.67 -8.69 -8.31
N HIS A 376 -18.14 -7.61 -8.94
CA HIS A 376 -17.45 -7.01 -10.08
C HIS A 376 -16.03 -6.54 -9.68
N VAL A 377 -15.88 -5.90 -8.53
CA VAL A 377 -14.57 -5.48 -8.05
C VAL A 377 -13.62 -6.66 -7.84
N ALA A 378 -14.11 -7.73 -7.23
CA ALA A 378 -13.32 -8.94 -7.03
C ALA A 378 -12.91 -9.60 -8.35
N ASP A 379 -13.74 -9.53 -9.40
CA ASP A 379 -13.46 -10.15 -10.70
C ASP A 379 -12.58 -9.27 -11.60
N ASP A 380 -12.80 -7.95 -11.60
CA ASP A 380 -12.09 -7.03 -12.48
C ASP A 380 -10.75 -6.54 -11.92
N LEU A 381 -10.71 -6.19 -10.65
CA LEU A 381 -9.52 -5.56 -10.05
C LEU A 381 -8.40 -6.55 -9.74
N MET A 382 -8.75 -7.77 -9.29
CA MET A 382 -7.79 -8.78 -8.81
C MET A 382 -7.28 -9.68 -9.93
N VAL A 383 -5.99 -9.99 -9.93
CA VAL A 383 -5.33 -10.87 -10.93
C VAL A 383 -4.89 -12.17 -10.28
N TYR A 384 -5.84 -13.05 -10.00
CA TYR A 384 -5.62 -14.32 -9.28
C TYR A 384 -4.62 -15.27 -9.97
N GLY A 385 -4.58 -15.26 -11.31
CA GLY A 385 -3.79 -16.21 -12.08
C GLY A 385 -2.29 -16.09 -11.85
N LEU A 386 -1.77 -14.87 -11.64
CA LEU A 386 -0.34 -14.65 -11.40
C LEU A 386 0.09 -15.25 -10.06
N VAL A 387 -0.66 -14.97 -8.99
CA VAL A 387 -0.36 -15.49 -7.65
C VAL A 387 -0.55 -17.01 -7.60
N LYS A 388 -1.62 -17.55 -8.20
CA LYS A 388 -1.84 -19.01 -8.23
C LYS A 388 -0.70 -19.75 -8.92
N THR A 389 -0.19 -19.20 -10.03
CA THR A 389 0.97 -19.77 -10.73
C THR A 389 2.22 -19.75 -9.84
N SER A 390 2.49 -18.63 -9.15
CA SER A 390 3.63 -18.51 -8.22
C SER A 390 3.49 -19.46 -7.03
N LEU A 391 2.31 -19.52 -6.40
CA LEU A 391 2.02 -20.42 -5.28
C LEU A 391 2.21 -21.90 -5.66
N GLY A 392 1.85 -22.26 -6.91
CA GLY A 392 2.05 -23.61 -7.43
C GLY A 392 3.51 -24.08 -7.39
N GLN A 393 4.48 -23.16 -7.50
CA GLN A 393 5.92 -23.46 -7.39
C GLN A 393 6.33 -23.87 -5.97
N TRP A 394 5.54 -23.49 -4.96
CA TRP A 394 5.83 -23.69 -3.54
C TRP A 394 4.89 -24.70 -2.85
N GLY A 395 4.04 -25.39 -3.57
CA GLY A 395 3.08 -26.35 -2.99
C GLY A 395 1.71 -25.74 -2.66
N GLY A 396 1.37 -24.58 -3.23
CA GLY A 396 0.09 -23.90 -3.06
C GLY A 396 -0.05 -23.11 -1.77
N LEU A 397 -1.28 -22.79 -1.39
CA LEU A 397 -1.60 -22.04 -0.15
C LEU A 397 -1.08 -22.71 1.12
N ALA A 398 -1.06 -24.04 1.16
CA ALA A 398 -0.61 -24.80 2.32
C ALA A 398 0.85 -24.49 2.72
N ALA A 399 1.67 -23.96 1.81
CA ALA A 399 3.03 -23.54 2.10
C ALA A 399 3.12 -22.18 2.81
N PHE A 400 2.03 -21.42 2.87
CA PHE A 400 1.96 -20.10 3.49
C PHE A 400 1.24 -20.12 4.84
N ASP A 401 0.02 -20.61 4.86
CA ASP A 401 -0.71 -20.81 6.11
C ASP A 401 -1.51 -22.12 6.02
N GLY A 402 -1.22 -23.06 6.89
CA GLY A 402 -1.99 -24.29 6.97
C GLY A 402 -3.47 -24.10 7.30
N ALA A 403 -3.91 -22.87 7.63
CA ALA A 403 -5.30 -22.55 7.89
C ALA A 403 -6.17 -22.51 6.62
N TYR A 404 -5.59 -22.18 5.45
CA TYR A 404 -6.32 -22.05 4.20
C TYR A 404 -5.95 -23.20 3.24
N LYS A 405 -6.84 -24.18 3.11
CA LYS A 405 -6.63 -25.30 2.18
C LYS A 405 -7.12 -25.00 0.76
N ASP A 406 -8.10 -24.10 0.65
CA ASP A 406 -8.73 -23.69 -0.59
C ASP A 406 -8.53 -22.19 -0.84
N TYR A 407 -8.72 -21.75 -2.08
CA TYR A 407 -8.67 -20.35 -2.48
C TYR A 407 -9.94 -19.57 -2.08
N GLU A 408 -10.61 -20.02 -1.04
CA GLU A 408 -11.80 -19.41 -0.46
C GLU A 408 -11.67 -19.37 1.07
N ARG A 409 -12.24 -18.36 1.67
CA ARG A 409 -12.35 -18.22 3.13
C ARG A 409 -13.60 -17.44 3.53
N THR A 410 -14.02 -17.61 4.78
CA THR A 410 -15.02 -16.77 5.41
C THR A 410 -14.30 -15.66 6.19
N GLU A 411 -14.75 -14.41 6.06
CA GLU A 411 -14.20 -13.31 6.82
C GLU A 411 -14.74 -13.33 8.26
N VAL A 412 -13.85 -13.32 9.25
CA VAL A 412 -14.17 -13.27 10.66
C VAL A 412 -13.94 -11.84 11.16
N ILE A 413 -14.98 -11.20 11.64
CA ILE A 413 -14.99 -9.80 12.08
C ILE A 413 -15.76 -9.71 13.40
N GLU A 414 -15.07 -9.28 14.45
CA GLU A 414 -15.63 -9.03 15.77
C GLU A 414 -15.10 -7.68 16.30
N VAL A 415 -16.02 -6.75 16.53
CA VAL A 415 -15.68 -5.34 16.79
C VAL A 415 -15.76 -5.00 18.28
#